data_45f24ac874a5f1ed64ee7526c6649c24
#
_entry.id   45f24ac874a5f1ed64ee7526c6649c24
#
_cell.length_a   1.000
_cell.length_b   1.000
_cell.length_c   1.000
_cell.angle_alpha   90.00
_cell.angle_beta   90.00
_cell.angle_gamma   90.00
#
_symmetry.space_group_name_H-M   'P 1'
#
loop_
_entity.id
_entity.type
_entity.pdbx_description
1 polymer ?
#
loop_
_entity_poly.entity_id
_entity_poly.type
_entity_poly.pdbx_seq_one_letter_code
_entity_poly.pdbx_strand_id
1 'polypeptide(L)'
;DPTLHTPIGFLTDAIQKANEARIAAFSRNGIGLVIMGDNGYYYHQLPQGMLDVILDVNKKEGRIIDINITQFGKCWSVISRVNNKLIWNALASDDIYNKLHALNSQGKDIISLAMDEYSNYVIVCDDGTIECSPEFEATVRQAKNKFGKILSACVTNLGGCVLCCDRGVYFKSIPSSAADIL
;
A
#
# COMPACT_ATOMS: atom_id res chain seq x y z
N ASP A 1 21.89 -0.44 -22.18
CA ASP A 1 21.94 0.81 -21.45
C ASP A 1 22.14 0.52 -19.96
N PRO A 2 23.27 0.94 -19.32
CA PRO A 2 23.56 0.66 -17.91
C PRO A 2 22.52 1.22 -16.94
N THR A 3 21.73 2.21 -17.36
CA THR A 3 20.68 2.84 -16.55
C THR A 3 19.45 1.94 -16.37
N LEU A 4 19.22 0.98 -17.27
CA LEU A 4 18.10 0.03 -17.19
C LEU A 4 18.30 -1.06 -16.13
N HIS A 5 19.52 -1.23 -15.61
CA HIS A 5 19.82 -2.19 -14.55
C HIS A 5 19.74 -1.58 -13.15
N THR A 6 19.49 -0.27 -13.04
CA THR A 6 19.24 0.37 -11.74
C THR A 6 17.74 0.32 -11.41
N PRO A 7 17.36 0.19 -10.13
CA PRO A 7 15.96 0.25 -9.71
C PRO A 7 15.22 1.49 -10.22
N ILE A 8 15.92 2.62 -10.30
CA ILE A 8 15.38 3.90 -10.78
C ILE A 8 15.10 3.86 -12.29
N GLY A 9 16.00 3.26 -13.09
CA GLY A 9 15.80 3.11 -14.53
C GLY A 9 14.60 2.23 -14.87
N PHE A 10 14.42 1.13 -14.14
CA PHE A 10 13.26 0.27 -14.27
C PHE A 10 11.97 0.99 -13.88
N LEU A 11 11.98 1.75 -12.78
CA LEU A 11 10.84 2.53 -12.31
C LEU A 11 10.38 3.54 -13.37
N THR A 12 11.32 4.30 -13.94
CA THR A 12 11.01 5.31 -14.97
C THR A 12 10.40 4.67 -16.22
N ASP A 13 11.00 3.58 -16.72
CA ASP A 13 10.48 2.84 -17.87
C ASP A 13 9.09 2.24 -17.61
N ALA A 14 8.89 1.66 -16.42
CA ALA A 14 7.61 1.08 -16.03
C ALA A 14 6.50 2.15 -15.89
N ILE A 15 6.79 3.32 -15.32
CA ILE A 15 5.84 4.44 -15.23
C ILE A 15 5.46 4.93 -16.64
N GLN A 16 6.43 5.08 -17.54
CA GLN A 16 6.16 5.50 -18.91
C GLN A 16 5.28 4.50 -19.67
N LYS A 17 5.53 3.20 -19.47
CA LYS A 17 4.76 2.13 -20.13
C LYS A 17 3.38 1.91 -19.50
N ALA A 18 3.24 2.18 -18.21
CA ALA A 18 1.98 1.97 -17.50
C ALA A 18 0.85 2.90 -17.98
N ASN A 19 1.18 4.01 -18.62
CA ASN A 19 0.21 5.03 -18.99
C ASN A 19 -0.72 5.36 -17.79
N GLU A 20 -0.56 6.47 -17.14
CA GLU A 20 -1.30 6.80 -15.91
C GLU A 20 -1.13 5.75 -14.78
N ALA A 21 0.10 5.62 -14.25
CA ALA A 21 0.33 4.78 -13.08
C ALA A 21 -0.55 5.24 -11.90
N ARG A 22 -1.39 4.32 -11.39
CA ARG A 22 -2.36 4.63 -10.32
C ARG A 22 -1.91 4.13 -8.97
N ILE A 23 -1.20 3.03 -8.96
CA ILE A 23 -0.72 2.36 -7.76
C ILE A 23 0.71 1.93 -7.99
N ALA A 24 1.58 2.26 -7.07
CA ALA A 24 2.96 1.78 -7.07
C ALA A 24 3.35 1.35 -5.66
N ALA A 25 4.04 0.23 -5.56
CA ALA A 25 4.67 -0.21 -4.32
C ALA A 25 6.07 -0.72 -4.64
N PHE A 26 7.02 -0.40 -3.77
CA PHE A 26 8.40 -0.84 -3.92
C PHE A 26 9.08 -1.01 -2.57
N SER A 27 10.00 -1.96 -2.51
CA SER A 27 10.86 -2.19 -1.36
C SER A 27 12.21 -1.48 -1.54
N ARG A 28 12.98 -1.43 -0.47
CA ARG A 28 14.35 -0.91 -0.52
C ARG A 28 15.21 -1.75 -1.47
N ASN A 29 16.14 -1.11 -2.18
CA ASN A 29 17.08 -1.72 -3.13
C ASN A 29 16.42 -2.34 -4.38
N GLY A 30 15.19 -1.98 -4.70
CA GLY A 30 14.51 -2.50 -5.90
C GLY A 30 14.13 -3.97 -5.83
N ILE A 31 14.19 -4.59 -4.66
CA ILE A 31 13.66 -5.92 -4.44
C ILE A 31 12.15 -5.78 -4.25
N GLY A 32 11.37 -6.13 -5.25
CA GLY A 32 9.93 -5.96 -5.22
C GLY A 32 9.50 -4.56 -5.66
N LEU A 33 9.04 -4.50 -6.89
CA LEU A 33 8.41 -3.32 -7.49
C LEU A 33 7.19 -3.79 -8.27
N VAL A 34 6.08 -3.13 -8.04
CA VAL A 34 4.89 -3.28 -8.87
C VAL A 34 4.30 -1.91 -9.18
N ILE A 35 3.92 -1.72 -10.42
CA ILE A 35 3.23 -0.54 -10.90
C ILE A 35 1.99 -0.99 -11.65
N MET A 36 0.84 -0.45 -11.25
CA MET A 36 -0.45 -0.69 -11.87
C MET A 36 -0.87 0.55 -12.65
N GLY A 37 -1.21 0.38 -13.91
CA GLY A 37 -1.68 1.45 -14.78
C GLY A 37 -2.82 0.99 -15.69
N ASP A 38 -3.22 1.83 -16.64
CA ASP A 38 -4.30 1.50 -17.59
C ASP A 38 -3.96 0.33 -18.51
N ASN A 39 -2.68 0.18 -18.87
CA ASN A 39 -2.20 -0.87 -19.75
C ASN A 39 -1.86 -2.19 -19.02
N GLY A 40 -2.26 -2.33 -17.77
CA GLY A 40 -1.97 -3.51 -16.95
C GLY A 40 -1.00 -3.20 -15.81
N TYR A 41 -0.13 -4.16 -15.50
CA TYR A 41 0.84 -4.02 -14.43
C TYR A 41 2.24 -4.39 -14.89
N TYR A 42 3.21 -3.75 -14.26
CA TYR A 42 4.65 -4.02 -14.43
C TYR A 42 5.22 -4.42 -13.08
N TYR A 43 6.04 -5.45 -13.05
CA TYR A 43 6.63 -5.92 -11.80
C TYR A 43 8.09 -6.32 -11.97
N HIS A 44 8.83 -6.28 -10.88
CA HIS A 44 10.21 -6.74 -10.79
C HIS A 44 10.45 -7.37 -9.44
N GLN A 45 10.94 -8.62 -9.43
CA GLN A 45 11.35 -9.38 -8.24
C GLN A 45 10.32 -9.36 -7.07
N LEU A 46 9.03 -9.48 -7.37
CA LEU A 46 8.00 -9.57 -6.33
C LEU A 46 8.14 -10.87 -5.52
N PRO A 47 7.77 -10.87 -4.23
CA PRO A 47 7.55 -12.09 -3.49
C PRO A 47 6.56 -13.00 -4.22
N GLN A 48 6.86 -14.30 -4.37
CA GLN A 48 6.07 -15.21 -5.20
C GLN A 48 4.58 -15.22 -4.79
N GLY A 49 4.28 -15.30 -3.49
CA GLY A 49 2.89 -15.30 -3.03
C GLY A 49 2.13 -14.01 -3.37
N MET A 50 2.81 -12.87 -3.42
CA MET A 50 2.22 -11.61 -3.85
C MET A 50 1.94 -11.62 -5.36
N LEU A 51 2.89 -12.10 -6.15
CA LEU A 51 2.72 -12.23 -7.61
C LEU A 51 1.56 -13.16 -7.95
N ASP A 52 1.45 -14.31 -7.26
CA ASP A 52 0.36 -15.26 -7.46
C ASP A 52 -1.02 -14.63 -7.22
N VAL A 53 -1.14 -13.80 -6.18
CA VAL A 53 -2.36 -13.04 -5.89
C VAL A 53 -2.68 -12.04 -7.00
N ILE A 54 -1.69 -11.28 -7.46
CA ILE A 54 -1.87 -10.29 -8.54
C ILE A 54 -2.35 -10.99 -9.82
N LEU A 55 -1.73 -12.12 -10.18
CA LEU A 55 -2.10 -12.91 -11.35
C LEU A 55 -3.51 -13.49 -11.22
N ASP A 56 -3.89 -13.99 -10.03
CA ASP A 56 -5.23 -14.53 -9.78
C ASP A 56 -6.31 -13.45 -9.88
N VAL A 57 -6.05 -12.26 -9.33
CA VAL A 57 -6.96 -11.11 -9.44
C VAL A 57 -7.15 -10.72 -10.91
N ASN A 58 -6.06 -10.66 -11.68
CA ASN A 58 -6.12 -10.33 -13.12
C ASN A 58 -6.90 -11.40 -13.90
N LYS A 59 -6.66 -12.70 -13.63
CA LYS A 59 -7.39 -13.80 -14.26
C LYS A 59 -8.91 -13.76 -13.99
N LYS A 60 -9.31 -13.22 -12.83
CA LYS A 60 -10.71 -13.05 -12.43
C LYS A 60 -11.30 -11.70 -12.88
N GLU A 61 -10.61 -10.98 -13.75
CA GLU A 61 -11.00 -9.63 -14.20
C GLU A 61 -11.25 -8.67 -13.02
N GLY A 62 -10.56 -8.91 -11.91
CA GLY A 62 -10.62 -8.07 -10.72
C GLY A 62 -9.76 -6.82 -10.85
N ARG A 63 -9.98 -5.88 -9.94
CA ARG A 63 -9.19 -4.65 -9.86
C ARG A 63 -8.42 -4.59 -8.56
N ILE A 64 -7.12 -4.32 -8.62
CA ILE A 64 -6.30 -4.02 -7.46
C ILE A 64 -6.61 -2.60 -7.01
N ILE A 65 -6.83 -2.43 -5.70
CA ILE A 65 -7.22 -1.17 -5.05
C ILE A 65 -6.03 -0.58 -4.30
N ASP A 66 -5.26 -1.42 -3.61
CA ASP A 66 -4.10 -1.00 -2.82
C ASP A 66 -3.05 -2.11 -2.77
N ILE A 67 -1.80 -1.73 -2.69
CA ILE A 67 -0.65 -2.63 -2.59
C ILE A 67 0.33 -2.06 -1.57
N ASN A 68 0.85 -2.91 -0.70
CA ASN A 68 1.97 -2.58 0.17
C ASN A 68 3.05 -3.67 0.07
N ILE A 69 4.30 -3.25 0.07
CA ILE A 69 5.49 -4.11 0.22
C ILE A 69 6.38 -3.46 1.27
N THR A 70 6.76 -4.20 2.30
CA THR A 70 7.66 -3.68 3.32
C THR A 70 9.09 -3.52 2.82
N GLN A 71 9.91 -2.79 3.57
CA GLN A 71 11.25 -2.36 3.15
C GLN A 71 12.14 -3.50 2.64
N PHE A 72 12.05 -4.69 3.24
CA PHE A 72 12.85 -5.85 2.86
C PHE A 72 12.02 -6.94 2.15
N GLY A 73 10.77 -6.65 1.80
CA GLY A 73 9.87 -7.58 1.12
C GLY A 73 9.39 -8.75 1.98
N LYS A 74 9.58 -8.70 3.30
CA LYS A 74 9.18 -9.78 4.21
C LYS A 74 7.69 -9.84 4.45
N CYS A 75 7.03 -8.67 4.42
CA CYS A 75 5.59 -8.55 4.53
C CYS A 75 5.05 -7.81 3.31
N TRP A 76 3.82 -8.12 2.95
CA TRP A 76 3.15 -7.47 1.83
C TRP A 76 1.64 -7.59 1.96
N SER A 77 0.91 -6.74 1.27
CA SER A 77 -0.54 -6.83 1.12
C SER A 77 -0.99 -6.46 -0.29
N VAL A 78 -2.09 -7.05 -0.70
CA VAL A 78 -2.84 -6.73 -1.92
C VAL A 78 -4.31 -6.63 -1.54
N ILE A 79 -4.88 -5.47 -1.71
CA ILE A 79 -6.32 -5.25 -1.59
C ILE A 79 -6.90 -5.20 -2.99
N SER A 80 -7.92 -5.98 -3.25
CA SER A 80 -8.52 -6.10 -4.57
C SER A 80 -10.04 -6.11 -4.52
N ARG A 81 -10.67 -5.76 -5.63
CA ARG A 81 -12.11 -5.90 -5.84
C ARG A 81 -12.35 -6.94 -6.92
N VAL A 82 -13.01 -8.04 -6.56
CA VAL A 82 -13.38 -9.11 -7.47
C VAL A 82 -14.88 -9.36 -7.32
N ASN A 83 -15.64 -9.34 -8.41
CA ASN A 83 -17.10 -9.49 -8.40
C ASN A 83 -17.81 -8.54 -7.39
N ASN A 84 -17.38 -7.28 -7.37
CA ASN A 84 -17.85 -6.22 -6.45
C ASN A 84 -17.55 -6.46 -4.96
N LYS A 85 -16.79 -7.48 -4.61
CA LYS A 85 -16.36 -7.74 -3.22
C LYS A 85 -14.92 -7.28 -3.02
N LEU A 86 -14.66 -6.59 -1.92
CA LEU A 86 -13.31 -6.29 -1.47
C LEU A 86 -12.71 -7.53 -0.80
N ILE A 87 -11.50 -7.85 -1.23
CA ILE A 87 -10.74 -9.01 -0.76
C ILE A 87 -9.34 -8.51 -0.40
N TRP A 88 -8.88 -8.88 0.79
CA TRP A 88 -7.50 -8.64 1.18
C TRP A 88 -6.71 -9.95 1.16
N ASN A 89 -5.47 -9.86 0.73
CA ASN A 89 -4.45 -10.90 0.83
C ASN A 89 -3.19 -10.27 1.40
N ALA A 90 -2.58 -10.89 2.36
CA ALA A 90 -1.40 -10.35 3.00
C ALA A 90 -0.46 -11.45 3.47
N LEU A 91 0.81 -11.12 3.62
CA LEU A 91 1.77 -11.79 4.48
C LEU A 91 2.16 -10.80 5.56
N ALA A 92 1.72 -11.02 6.78
CA ALA A 92 1.84 -10.11 7.90
C ALA A 92 2.02 -10.86 9.22
N SER A 93 2.19 -10.15 10.34
CA SER A 93 2.19 -10.75 11.67
C SER A 93 0.80 -11.23 12.10
N ASP A 94 0.76 -12.15 13.06
CA ASP A 94 -0.49 -12.69 13.62
C ASP A 94 -1.38 -11.57 14.19
N ASP A 95 -0.79 -10.53 14.78
CA ASP A 95 -1.56 -9.41 15.31
C ASP A 95 -2.31 -8.65 14.20
N ILE A 96 -1.64 -8.36 13.09
CA ILE A 96 -2.27 -7.73 11.93
C ILE A 96 -3.36 -8.64 11.34
N TYR A 97 -3.09 -9.94 11.21
CA TYR A 97 -4.10 -10.90 10.76
C TYR A 97 -5.34 -10.90 11.66
N ASN A 98 -5.17 -10.92 12.98
CA ASN A 98 -6.27 -10.89 13.93
C ASN A 98 -7.11 -9.61 13.77
N LYS A 99 -6.48 -8.46 13.53
CA LYS A 99 -7.17 -7.20 13.26
C LYS A 99 -7.96 -7.23 11.95
N LEU A 100 -7.35 -7.73 10.86
CA LEU A 100 -8.01 -7.87 9.57
C LEU A 100 -9.24 -8.78 9.67
N HIS A 101 -9.12 -9.91 10.35
CA HIS A 101 -10.24 -10.83 10.57
C HIS A 101 -11.34 -10.21 11.45
N ALA A 102 -10.97 -9.50 12.50
CA ALA A 102 -11.93 -8.81 13.36
C ALA A 102 -12.72 -7.75 12.59
N LEU A 103 -12.07 -6.94 11.76
CA LEU A 103 -12.73 -5.96 10.91
C LEU A 103 -13.66 -6.65 9.88
N ASN A 104 -13.17 -7.69 9.23
CA ASN A 104 -13.97 -8.45 8.26
C ASN A 104 -15.21 -9.09 8.91
N SER A 105 -15.10 -9.64 10.13
CA SER A 105 -16.21 -10.21 10.87
C SER A 105 -17.28 -9.18 11.28
N GLN A 106 -16.88 -7.91 11.39
CA GLN A 106 -17.76 -6.76 11.61
C GLN A 106 -18.38 -6.23 10.31
N GLY A 107 -18.11 -6.86 9.16
CA GLY A 107 -18.60 -6.42 7.86
C GLY A 107 -17.91 -5.15 7.35
N LYS A 108 -16.66 -4.86 7.81
CA LYS A 108 -15.89 -3.71 7.35
C LYS A 108 -15.13 -4.04 6.07
N ASP A 109 -15.27 -3.22 5.08
CA ASP A 109 -14.55 -3.31 3.81
C ASP A 109 -13.19 -2.61 3.93
N ILE A 110 -12.10 -3.39 3.94
CA ILE A 110 -10.73 -2.88 4.03
C ILE A 110 -10.31 -2.39 2.65
N ILE A 111 -9.89 -1.11 2.57
CA ILE A 111 -9.49 -0.45 1.31
C ILE A 111 -8.00 -0.12 1.24
N SER A 112 -7.30 -0.07 2.37
CA SER A 112 -5.84 0.13 2.41
C SER A 112 -5.25 -0.56 3.65
N LEU A 113 -4.08 -1.15 3.49
CA LEU A 113 -3.27 -1.73 4.58
C LEU A 113 -1.81 -1.33 4.37
N ALA A 114 -1.35 -0.38 5.16
CA ALA A 114 0.05 -0.05 5.28
C ALA A 114 0.67 -0.75 6.48
N MET A 115 1.86 -1.32 6.32
CA MET A 115 2.61 -1.96 7.40
C MET A 115 4.11 -1.86 7.18
N ASP A 116 4.86 -1.98 8.26
CA ASP A 116 6.32 -2.05 8.25
C ASP A 116 6.84 -3.44 8.68
N GLU A 117 8.16 -3.59 8.72
CA GLU A 117 8.82 -4.86 9.11
C GLU A 117 8.70 -5.17 10.62
N TYR A 118 8.27 -4.20 11.43
CA TYR A 118 8.16 -4.30 12.89
C TYR A 118 6.73 -4.49 13.37
N SER A 119 5.81 -4.81 12.44
CA SER A 119 4.38 -4.98 12.70
C SER A 119 3.64 -3.69 13.10
N ASN A 120 4.20 -2.52 12.80
CA ASN A 120 3.45 -1.30 12.87
C ASN A 120 2.55 -1.20 11.63
N TYR A 121 1.32 -0.73 11.80
CA TYR A 121 0.34 -0.75 10.73
C TYR A 121 -0.66 0.41 10.81
N VAL A 122 -1.28 0.69 9.66
CA VAL A 122 -2.51 1.48 9.52
C VAL A 122 -3.43 0.74 8.57
N ILE A 123 -4.61 0.34 9.04
CA ILE A 123 -5.68 -0.28 8.26
C ILE A 123 -6.78 0.74 8.06
N VAL A 124 -7.20 0.95 6.82
CA VAL A 124 -8.26 1.89 6.45
C VAL A 124 -9.43 1.13 5.88
N CYS A 125 -10.63 1.40 6.40
CA CYS A 125 -11.87 0.84 5.88
C CYS A 125 -12.69 1.88 5.09
N ASP A 126 -13.50 1.42 4.17
CA ASP A 126 -14.30 2.27 3.29
C ASP A 126 -15.31 3.15 4.06
N ASP A 127 -15.83 2.68 5.17
CA ASP A 127 -16.73 3.45 6.04
C ASP A 127 -16.03 4.53 6.90
N GLY A 128 -14.70 4.67 6.79
CA GLY A 128 -13.87 5.60 7.55
C GLY A 128 -13.39 5.06 8.90
N THR A 129 -13.67 3.79 9.23
CA THR A 129 -13.05 3.09 10.35
C THR A 129 -11.54 2.97 10.09
N ILE A 130 -10.73 3.20 11.11
CA ILE A 130 -9.27 3.03 11.05
C ILE A 130 -8.81 2.30 12.29
N GLU A 131 -8.03 1.25 12.07
CA GLU A 131 -7.23 0.56 13.06
C GLU A 131 -5.75 0.86 12.80
N CYS A 132 -5.00 1.16 13.83
CA CYS A 132 -3.57 1.43 13.67
C CYS A 132 -2.79 1.10 14.94
N SER A 133 -1.48 0.93 14.78
CA SER A 133 -0.57 0.81 15.91
C SER A 133 -0.58 2.06 16.78
N PRO A 134 -0.35 1.94 18.10
CA PRO A 134 -0.42 3.08 19.04
C PRO A 134 0.41 4.29 18.63
N GLU A 135 1.55 4.08 17.98
CA GLU A 135 2.43 5.16 17.52
C GLU A 135 1.83 6.03 16.41
N PHE A 136 0.83 5.53 15.67
CA PHE A 136 0.13 6.28 14.63
C PHE A 136 -1.19 6.90 15.09
N GLU A 137 -1.72 6.57 16.26
CA GLU A 137 -3.02 7.09 16.73
C GLU A 137 -3.12 8.62 16.72
N ALA A 138 -2.08 9.29 17.26
CA ALA A 138 -2.06 10.75 17.29
C ALA A 138 -2.01 11.34 15.87
N THR A 139 -1.24 10.72 14.99
CA THR A 139 -1.08 11.12 13.60
C THR A 139 -2.36 10.94 12.80
N VAL A 140 -3.02 9.79 12.94
CA VAL A 140 -4.33 9.48 12.32
C VAL A 140 -5.38 10.49 12.79
N ARG A 141 -5.44 10.79 14.09
CA ARG A 141 -6.38 11.77 14.65
C ARG A 141 -6.15 13.17 14.09
N GLN A 142 -4.88 13.60 13.98
CA GLN A 142 -4.53 14.91 13.42
C GLN A 142 -4.89 15.00 11.95
N ALA A 143 -4.59 13.94 11.16
CA ALA A 143 -4.95 13.87 9.75
C ALA A 143 -6.47 13.98 9.53
N LYS A 144 -7.26 13.20 10.28
CA LYS A 144 -8.73 13.26 10.24
C LYS A 144 -9.27 14.65 10.54
N ASN A 145 -8.75 15.28 11.59
CA ASN A 145 -9.20 16.62 11.99
C ASN A 145 -8.89 17.69 10.94
N LYS A 146 -7.71 17.61 10.31
CA LYS A 146 -7.25 18.62 9.37
C LYS A 146 -7.77 18.40 7.95
N PHE A 147 -7.77 17.14 7.49
CA PHE A 147 -8.00 16.80 6.09
C PHE A 147 -9.16 15.81 5.85
N GLY A 148 -9.92 15.44 6.88
CA GLY A 148 -11.12 14.63 6.75
C GLY A 148 -10.88 13.13 6.68
N LYS A 149 -11.64 12.43 5.83
CA LYS A 149 -11.60 10.98 5.71
C LYS A 149 -10.25 10.53 5.14
N ILE A 150 -9.58 9.58 5.81
CA ILE A 150 -8.37 8.96 5.28
C ILE A 150 -8.79 7.89 4.27
N LEU A 151 -8.15 7.90 3.10
CA LEU A 151 -8.44 7.02 1.97
C LEU A 151 -7.37 5.96 1.78
N SER A 152 -6.10 6.29 2.05
CA SER A 152 -4.99 5.35 2.00
C SER A 152 -3.86 5.78 2.93
N ALA A 153 -2.97 4.85 3.23
CA ALA A 153 -1.83 5.06 4.10
C ALA A 153 -0.56 4.44 3.51
N CYS A 154 0.58 5.02 3.86
CA CYS A 154 1.90 4.44 3.67
C CYS A 154 2.70 4.64 4.95
N VAL A 155 3.43 3.65 5.40
CA VAL A 155 4.28 3.71 6.60
C VAL A 155 5.72 3.29 6.29
N THR A 156 6.65 3.77 7.09
CA THR A 156 8.07 3.44 6.98
C THR A 156 8.57 2.79 8.27
N ASN A 157 9.65 2.02 8.19
CA ASN A 157 10.27 1.37 9.35
C ASN A 157 10.80 2.34 10.43
N LEU A 158 10.85 3.63 10.14
CA LEU A 158 11.31 4.67 11.07
C LEU A 158 10.14 5.47 11.70
N GLY A 159 8.92 4.92 11.66
CA GLY A 159 7.74 5.58 12.22
C GLY A 159 7.24 6.76 11.37
N GLY A 160 7.75 6.90 10.16
CA GLY A 160 7.22 7.85 9.19
C GLY A 160 5.92 7.35 8.57
N CYS A 161 5.02 8.26 8.23
CA CYS A 161 3.82 7.91 7.49
C CYS A 161 3.34 9.04 6.58
N VAL A 162 2.63 8.63 5.53
CA VAL A 162 1.85 9.49 4.66
C VAL A 162 0.42 8.99 4.67
N LEU A 163 -0.53 9.87 4.94
CA LEU A 163 -1.96 9.58 4.96
C LEU A 163 -2.64 10.45 3.90
N CYS A 164 -3.15 9.80 2.85
CA CYS A 164 -3.93 10.47 1.83
C CYS A 164 -5.38 10.59 2.32
N CYS A 165 -5.89 11.82 2.36
CA CYS A 165 -7.23 12.12 2.83
C CYS A 165 -8.06 12.73 1.70
N ASP A 166 -9.37 12.83 1.89
CA ASP A 166 -10.30 13.42 0.90
C ASP A 166 -10.05 14.91 0.62
N ARG A 167 -9.40 15.63 1.55
CA ARG A 167 -9.12 17.07 1.42
C ARG A 167 -7.64 17.42 1.44
N GLY A 168 -6.73 16.44 1.31
CA GLY A 168 -5.29 16.68 1.26
C GLY A 168 -4.46 15.52 1.79
N VAL A 169 -3.17 15.78 1.99
CA VAL A 169 -2.22 14.79 2.46
C VAL A 169 -1.65 15.22 3.81
N TYR A 170 -1.62 14.30 4.76
CA TYR A 170 -0.94 14.46 6.03
C TYR A 170 0.29 13.55 6.07
N PHE A 171 1.41 14.09 6.49
CA PHE A 171 2.63 13.30 6.63
C PHE A 171 3.37 13.62 7.93
N LYS A 172 4.13 12.64 8.40
CA LYS A 172 4.96 12.74 9.61
C LYS A 172 6.26 11.96 9.40
N SER A 173 7.37 12.54 9.86
CA SER A 173 8.69 11.88 9.88
C SER A 173 9.12 11.29 8.52
N ILE A 174 8.81 11.98 7.42
CA ILE A 174 9.32 11.67 6.08
C ILE A 174 10.50 12.58 5.73
N PRO A 175 11.41 12.17 4.82
CA PRO A 175 12.48 13.02 4.33
C PRO A 175 11.95 14.33 3.74
N SER A 176 12.68 15.44 3.94
CA SER A 176 12.28 16.75 3.41
C SER A 176 12.08 16.73 1.89
N SER A 177 12.97 16.02 1.17
CA SER A 177 12.84 15.85 -0.29
C SER A 177 11.56 15.17 -0.73
N ALA A 178 10.96 14.31 0.11
CA ALA A 178 9.65 13.72 -0.16
C ALA A 178 8.50 14.66 0.23
N ALA A 179 8.69 15.44 1.31
CA ALA A 179 7.71 16.44 1.75
C ALA A 179 7.51 17.57 0.73
N ASP A 180 8.56 17.93 -0.01
CA ASP A 180 8.52 18.98 -1.04
C ASP A 180 7.73 18.58 -2.29
N ILE A 181 7.42 17.28 -2.44
CA ILE A 181 6.67 16.73 -3.58
C ILE A 181 5.17 16.59 -3.26
N LEU A 182 4.82 16.47 -1.98
CA LEU A 182 3.45 16.24 -1.49
C LEU A 182 2.71 17.57 -1.23
#